data_0bbee70c6640340416d254516d90aa99
#
_entry.id   0bbee70c6640340416d254516d90aa99
#
_cell.length_a   1.000
_cell.length_b   1.000
_cell.length_c   1.000
_cell.angle_alpha   90.00
_cell.angle_beta   90.00
_cell.angle_gamma   90.00
#
_symmetry.space_group_name_H-M   'P 1'
#
loop_
_entity.id
_entity.type
_entity.pdbx_description
1 polymer ?
#
loop_
_entity_poly.entity_id
_entity_poly.type
_entity_poly.pdbx_seq_one_letter_code
_entity_poly.pdbx_strand_id
1 'polypeptide(L)'
;MPEGLPGRLPGPSVHDPPPGGLTPGTLMSGVQPARAPTTAAAPPGAPLAGSAAPPVLPQRLCPAVLDLSGLRDGRAARGPRALRAPVELYLARVAEQDAQTLRYAREVLDAEERARARAFRHGRDRDAYVVAHAALRNMLSVVTGVRADALALTREPCAGCGGPHGRPVLSASGVHFSLSHSGGLVLVALAPAPVGVDVEELATVKVMLSAQSALHRAEAEELARLPAYGRPAAFTRAWVRKEAYLKGLGTGLVRNPALDYLGTGPSPTDPAPGWAVRDVLVPSGYVAAVGLRTC
;
A
#
# COMPACT_ATOMS: atom_id res chain seq x y z
N MET A 1 27.08 -19.54 -25.13
CA MET A 1 25.67 -19.25 -25.07
C MET A 1 25.20 -19.55 -23.65
N PRO A 2 25.02 -18.59 -22.71
CA PRO A 2 24.34 -18.84 -21.44
C PRO A 2 22.86 -18.49 -21.60
N GLU A 3 22.01 -19.48 -21.33
CA GLU A 3 20.57 -19.39 -21.33
C GLU A 3 20.09 -18.44 -20.20
N GLY A 4 19.30 -17.43 -20.60
CA GLY A 4 18.71 -16.47 -19.69
C GLY A 4 17.67 -17.13 -18.81
N LEU A 5 17.81 -16.94 -17.50
CA LEU A 5 16.83 -17.32 -16.49
C LEU A 5 15.50 -16.58 -16.72
N PRO A 6 14.34 -17.25 -16.57
CA PRO A 6 13.03 -16.63 -16.77
C PRO A 6 12.80 -15.53 -15.74
N GLY A 7 12.38 -14.36 -16.22
CA GLY A 7 12.00 -13.22 -15.39
C GLY A 7 10.91 -13.60 -14.39
N ARG A 8 11.20 -13.34 -13.12
CA ARG A 8 10.28 -13.54 -11.99
C ARG A 8 9.10 -12.59 -12.13
N LEU A 9 7.89 -13.10 -11.89
CA LEU A 9 6.70 -12.29 -11.68
C LEU A 9 6.99 -11.27 -10.56
N PRO A 10 6.56 -9.99 -10.67
CA PRO A 10 6.45 -9.15 -9.52
C PRO A 10 5.55 -9.88 -8.53
N GLY A 11 6.09 -10.24 -7.37
CA GLY A 11 5.29 -10.75 -6.28
C GLY A 11 4.31 -9.67 -5.86
N PRO A 12 3.15 -10.01 -5.30
CA PRO A 12 2.24 -9.03 -4.76
C PRO A 12 3.03 -8.13 -3.81
N SER A 13 2.80 -6.83 -3.92
CA SER A 13 3.36 -5.85 -3.01
C SER A 13 3.11 -6.33 -1.58
N VAL A 14 4.14 -6.30 -0.76
CA VAL A 14 4.29 -7.05 0.49
C VAL A 14 3.06 -6.96 1.40
N HIS A 15 2.09 -7.83 1.18
CA HIS A 15 1.32 -8.40 2.27
C HIS A 15 2.16 -9.55 2.80
N ASP A 16 2.62 -9.45 4.03
CA ASP A 16 3.35 -10.54 4.68
C ASP A 16 2.59 -11.85 4.50
N PRO A 17 3.15 -12.87 3.85
CA PRO A 17 2.51 -14.18 3.83
C PRO A 17 2.50 -14.75 5.25
N PRO A 18 1.48 -15.52 5.65
CA PRO A 18 1.45 -16.19 6.93
C PRO A 18 2.65 -17.15 7.07
N PRO A 19 3.14 -17.38 8.28
CA PRO A 19 4.16 -18.39 8.53
C PRO A 19 3.54 -19.78 8.29
N GLY A 20 3.93 -20.45 7.23
CA GLY A 20 3.46 -21.79 6.91
C GLY A 20 3.31 -21.97 5.41
N GLY A 21 4.35 -22.55 4.78
CA GLY A 21 4.35 -22.84 3.35
C GLY A 21 3.23 -23.84 2.99
N LEU A 22 2.45 -23.49 1.96
CA LEU A 22 1.64 -24.44 1.21
C LEU A 22 1.97 -24.28 -0.28
N THR A 23 2.36 -25.38 -0.87
CA THR A 23 2.56 -25.62 -2.30
C THR A 23 1.26 -25.44 -3.09
N PRO A 24 1.29 -24.99 -4.35
CA PRO A 24 0.10 -24.86 -5.18
C PRO A 24 -0.35 -26.23 -5.67
N GLY A 25 -1.55 -26.64 -5.30
CA GLY A 25 -2.24 -27.78 -5.89
C GLY A 25 -3.23 -28.43 -4.95
N THR A 26 -4.46 -27.94 -4.90
CA THR A 26 -5.66 -28.79 -4.77
C THR A 26 -6.90 -27.92 -5.04
N LEU A 27 -7.62 -28.33 -6.07
CA LEU A 27 -8.91 -27.79 -6.49
C LEU A 27 -10.05 -28.36 -5.63
N MET A 28 -11.01 -27.47 -5.32
CA MET A 28 -12.44 -27.71 -5.19
C MET A 28 -12.95 -28.74 -4.20
N SER A 29 -13.66 -28.27 -3.16
CA SER A 29 -15.01 -28.79 -2.81
C SER A 29 -15.65 -27.99 -1.68
N GLY A 30 -16.83 -27.42 -1.94
CA GLY A 30 -17.97 -27.37 -1.04
C GLY A 30 -17.89 -26.46 0.18
N VAL A 31 -18.29 -25.18 0.05
CA VAL A 31 -18.75 -24.38 1.19
C VAL A 31 -20.16 -23.87 0.89
N GLN A 32 -21.11 -24.36 1.69
CA GLN A 32 -22.49 -23.87 1.73
C GLN A 32 -22.55 -22.46 2.34
N PRO A 33 -23.50 -21.60 1.92
CA PRO A 33 -23.61 -20.23 2.44
C PRO A 33 -24.19 -20.24 3.85
N ALA A 34 -23.49 -19.62 4.78
CA ALA A 34 -23.99 -19.35 6.12
C ALA A 34 -25.05 -18.24 6.09
N ARG A 35 -26.16 -18.45 6.82
CA ARG A 35 -27.27 -17.50 7.00
C ARG A 35 -26.80 -16.22 7.65
N ALA A 36 -27.28 -15.09 7.13
CA ALA A 36 -27.08 -13.75 7.68
C ALA A 36 -27.74 -13.59 9.06
N PRO A 37 -27.11 -12.94 10.03
CA PRO A 37 -27.77 -12.53 11.28
C PRO A 37 -28.63 -11.29 11.05
N THR A 38 -29.82 -11.31 11.67
CA THR A 38 -30.83 -10.28 11.67
C THR A 38 -30.31 -9.02 12.38
N THR A 39 -30.38 -7.87 11.69
CA THR A 39 -30.01 -6.55 12.20
C THR A 39 -31.01 -6.08 13.27
N ALA A 40 -30.51 -5.80 14.48
CA ALA A 40 -31.22 -5.03 15.48
C ALA A 40 -31.06 -3.53 15.17
N ALA A 41 -32.18 -2.80 15.16
CA ALA A 41 -32.22 -1.37 14.90
C ALA A 41 -31.57 -0.56 16.04
N ALA A 42 -30.68 0.38 15.71
CA ALA A 42 -30.11 1.35 16.61
C ALA A 42 -31.08 2.54 16.84
N PRO A 43 -31.09 3.18 18.04
CA PRO A 43 -31.95 4.31 18.32
C PRO A 43 -31.51 5.59 17.58
N PRO A 44 -32.42 6.57 17.37
CA PRO A 44 -32.10 7.80 16.64
C PRO A 44 -31.16 8.69 17.46
N GLY A 45 -29.96 8.93 16.90
CA GLY A 45 -28.94 9.80 17.48
C GLY A 45 -29.18 11.29 17.19
N ALA A 46 -28.72 12.14 18.09
CA ALA A 46 -28.74 13.59 18.08
C ALA A 46 -28.09 14.21 16.81
N PRO A 47 -28.43 15.45 16.43
CA PRO A 47 -27.90 16.08 15.21
C PRO A 47 -26.40 16.34 15.34
N LEU A 48 -25.61 15.79 14.38
CA LEU A 48 -24.19 16.06 14.25
C LEU A 48 -23.97 17.48 13.73
N ALA A 49 -23.12 18.21 14.44
CA ALA A 49 -22.65 19.54 14.07
C ALA A 49 -21.98 19.53 12.68
N GLY A 50 -22.29 20.59 11.92
CA GLY A 50 -21.71 21.07 10.68
C GLY A 50 -20.74 20.13 9.93
N SER A 51 -21.27 19.43 8.94
CA SER A 51 -20.46 18.70 7.94
C SER A 51 -19.72 19.72 7.06
N ALA A 52 -18.43 19.93 7.32
CA ALA A 52 -17.55 20.55 6.35
C ALA A 52 -17.54 19.66 5.10
N ALA A 53 -17.65 20.28 3.91
CA ALA A 53 -17.55 19.54 2.65
C ALA A 53 -16.23 18.74 2.62
N PRO A 54 -16.25 17.50 2.11
CA PRO A 54 -15.04 16.68 2.06
C PRO A 54 -13.96 17.41 1.26
N PRO A 55 -12.68 17.28 1.65
CA PRO A 55 -11.60 17.95 0.96
C PRO A 55 -11.51 17.49 -0.49
N VAL A 56 -11.58 18.45 -1.42
CA VAL A 56 -11.40 18.16 -2.86
C VAL A 56 -9.91 17.88 -3.09
N LEU A 57 -9.57 16.61 -3.30
CA LEU A 57 -8.20 16.22 -3.65
C LEU A 57 -7.95 16.46 -5.14
N PRO A 58 -6.77 16.99 -5.54
CA PRO A 58 -6.39 17.09 -6.93
C PRO A 58 -6.34 15.71 -7.59
N GLN A 59 -6.52 15.64 -8.91
CA GLN A 59 -6.53 14.36 -9.64
C GLN A 59 -5.20 13.60 -9.56
N ARG A 60 -4.09 14.34 -9.37
CA ARG A 60 -2.74 13.78 -9.15
C ARG A 60 -2.10 14.42 -7.93
N LEU A 61 -1.45 13.61 -7.14
CA LEU A 61 -0.75 14.02 -5.93
C LEU A 61 0.76 13.91 -6.14
N CYS A 62 1.50 14.89 -5.64
CA CYS A 62 2.94 14.91 -5.68
C CYS A 62 3.51 14.52 -4.31
N PRO A 63 4.28 13.43 -4.20
CA PRO A 63 4.92 13.05 -2.95
C PRO A 63 6.11 13.98 -2.65
N ALA A 64 6.38 14.22 -1.37
CA ALA A 64 7.63 14.80 -0.95
C ALA A 64 8.75 13.77 -1.10
N VAL A 65 9.90 14.19 -1.63
CA VAL A 65 11.09 13.34 -1.67
C VAL A 65 11.64 13.18 -0.26
N LEU A 66 11.82 11.93 0.18
CA LEU A 66 12.31 11.58 1.50
C LEU A 66 13.78 11.17 1.41
N ASP A 67 14.65 11.98 1.99
CA ASP A 67 16.05 11.64 2.23
C ASP A 67 16.19 11.10 3.67
N LEU A 68 16.54 9.81 3.81
CA LEU A 68 16.78 9.19 5.10
C LEU A 68 18.11 9.62 5.73
N SER A 69 19.04 10.20 4.97
CA SER A 69 20.33 10.67 5.51
C SER A 69 20.15 11.76 6.56
N GLY A 70 19.21 12.69 6.35
CA GLY A 70 18.87 13.74 7.28
C GLY A 70 18.21 13.27 8.58
N LEU A 71 17.78 12.01 8.66
CA LEU A 71 17.10 11.44 9.83
C LEU A 71 18.07 10.76 10.81
N ARG A 72 19.33 10.53 10.41
CA ARG A 72 20.36 9.84 11.18
C ARG A 72 20.78 10.55 12.47
N ASP A 73 20.68 11.86 12.50
CA ASP A 73 21.20 12.68 13.60
C ASP A 73 20.37 12.60 14.88
N GLY A 74 19.50 11.57 14.98
CA GLY A 74 18.72 11.31 16.20
C GLY A 74 17.89 12.52 16.65
N ARG A 75 17.63 13.46 15.76
CA ARG A 75 16.72 14.56 16.02
C ARG A 75 15.32 13.94 16.15
N ALA A 76 15.22 13.24 17.28
CA ALA A 76 13.93 12.87 17.86
C ALA A 76 12.98 14.01 17.60
N ALA A 77 11.83 13.69 17.09
CA ALA A 77 10.78 14.61 16.81
C ALA A 77 10.77 15.71 17.89
N ARG A 78 10.81 16.94 17.47
CA ARG A 78 10.63 18.11 18.35
C ARG A 78 9.18 18.16 18.84
N GLY A 79 8.71 17.08 19.49
CA GLY A 79 7.32 16.85 19.86
C GLY A 79 6.45 16.38 18.68
N PRO A 80 5.22 15.93 18.97
CA PRO A 80 4.28 15.46 17.94
C PRO A 80 3.90 16.60 16.97
N ARG A 81 3.83 16.28 15.68
CA ARG A 81 3.46 17.21 14.61
C ARG A 81 2.12 16.79 14.01
N ALA A 82 1.16 17.70 13.97
CA ALA A 82 -0.07 17.47 13.23
C ALA A 82 0.19 17.25 11.73
N LEU A 83 -0.63 16.42 11.09
CA LEU A 83 -0.64 16.29 9.63
C LEU A 83 -1.05 17.62 9.00
N ARG A 84 -0.37 18.01 7.93
CA ARG A 84 -0.55 19.31 7.26
C ARG A 84 -1.56 19.25 6.12
N ALA A 85 -1.93 18.06 5.71
CA ALA A 85 -2.83 17.80 4.61
C ALA A 85 -3.73 16.58 4.91
N PRO A 86 -4.84 16.40 4.17
CA PRO A 86 -5.68 15.21 4.28
C PRO A 86 -4.92 13.91 4.03
N VAL A 87 -3.86 13.95 3.24
CA VAL A 87 -2.89 12.88 3.05
C VAL A 87 -1.50 13.46 2.82
N GLU A 88 -0.50 12.96 3.51
CA GLU A 88 0.91 13.25 3.27
C GLU A 88 1.57 12.05 2.60
N LEU A 89 2.23 12.29 1.48
CA LEU A 89 2.90 11.27 0.67
C LEU A 89 4.41 11.52 0.66
N TYR A 90 5.18 10.45 0.85
CA TYR A 90 6.64 10.49 0.87
C TYR A 90 7.21 9.41 -0.05
N LEU A 91 8.14 9.80 -0.90
CA LEU A 91 8.82 8.92 -1.86
C LEU A 91 10.31 8.85 -1.53
N ALA A 92 10.83 7.65 -1.31
CA ALA A 92 12.26 7.42 -1.18
C ALA A 92 12.78 6.51 -2.31
N ARG A 93 14.04 6.74 -2.70
CA ARG A 93 14.75 5.89 -3.66
C ARG A 93 15.80 5.07 -2.94
N VAL A 94 15.73 3.75 -3.09
CA VAL A 94 16.67 2.84 -2.43
C VAL A 94 18.10 3.08 -2.89
N ALA A 95 18.29 3.32 -4.19
CA ALA A 95 19.63 3.56 -4.79
C ALA A 95 20.30 4.87 -4.32
N GLU A 96 19.53 5.81 -3.78
CA GLU A 96 20.06 7.07 -3.26
C GLU A 96 20.52 6.97 -1.80
N GLN A 97 20.29 5.82 -1.14
CA GLN A 97 20.68 5.61 0.25
C GLN A 97 22.12 5.10 0.35
N ASP A 98 22.98 5.85 1.02
CA ASP A 98 24.35 5.43 1.26
C ASP A 98 24.47 4.29 2.28
N ALA A 99 25.64 3.68 2.38
CA ALA A 99 25.87 2.55 3.29
C ALA A 99 25.65 2.91 4.77
N GLN A 100 25.87 4.17 5.17
CA GLN A 100 25.64 4.62 6.54
C GLN A 100 24.14 4.76 6.81
N THR A 101 23.37 5.30 5.86
CA THR A 101 21.91 5.35 5.94
C THR A 101 21.30 3.97 6.03
N LEU A 102 21.80 3.01 5.23
CA LEU A 102 21.33 1.62 5.30
C LEU A 102 21.66 0.94 6.65
N ARG A 103 22.79 1.28 7.29
CA ARG A 103 23.09 0.81 8.65
C ARG A 103 22.08 1.37 9.65
N TYR A 104 21.91 2.69 9.67
CA TYR A 104 20.91 3.36 10.52
C TYR A 104 19.50 2.79 10.28
N ALA A 105 19.11 2.61 9.02
CA ALA A 105 17.81 2.05 8.68
C ALA A 105 17.58 0.67 9.31
N ARG A 106 18.62 -0.17 9.41
CA ARG A 106 18.53 -1.48 10.09
C ARG A 106 18.43 -1.35 11.61
N GLU A 107 18.99 -0.31 12.21
CA GLU A 107 18.95 -0.07 13.65
C GLU A 107 17.57 0.34 14.15
N VAL A 108 16.81 1.10 13.35
CA VAL A 108 15.46 1.57 13.73
C VAL A 108 14.37 0.50 13.57
N LEU A 109 14.65 -0.60 12.88
CA LEU A 109 13.72 -1.72 12.73
C LEU A 109 13.57 -2.47 14.06
N ASP A 110 12.39 -3.01 14.33
CA ASP A 110 12.18 -3.93 15.44
C ASP A 110 12.76 -5.34 15.17
N ALA A 111 12.58 -6.24 16.12
CA ALA A 111 13.15 -7.59 16.03
C ALA A 111 12.53 -8.42 14.91
N GLU A 112 11.20 -8.29 14.70
CA GLU A 112 10.46 -9.01 13.66
C GLU A 112 10.84 -8.50 12.27
N GLU A 113 10.85 -7.18 12.06
CA GLU A 113 11.29 -6.55 10.83
C GLU A 113 12.74 -6.91 10.47
N ARG A 114 13.64 -6.92 11.46
CA ARG A 114 15.03 -7.37 11.25
C ARG A 114 15.12 -8.85 10.87
N ALA A 115 14.30 -9.71 11.49
CA ALA A 115 14.23 -11.12 11.13
C ALA A 115 13.72 -11.29 9.69
N ARG A 116 12.68 -10.54 9.32
CA ARG A 116 12.14 -10.52 7.97
C ARG A 116 13.15 -10.03 6.94
N ALA A 117 13.86 -8.93 7.24
CA ALA A 117 14.91 -8.40 6.37
C ALA A 117 16.00 -9.45 6.08
N ARG A 118 16.42 -10.23 7.10
CA ARG A 118 17.40 -11.31 6.94
C ARG A 118 16.92 -12.48 6.08
N ALA A 119 15.61 -12.68 5.98
CA ALA A 119 15.02 -13.77 5.20
C ALA A 119 15.03 -13.54 3.67
N PHE A 120 15.28 -12.31 3.22
CA PHE A 120 15.38 -12.02 1.78
C PHE A 120 16.63 -12.64 1.17
N ARG A 121 16.46 -13.34 0.04
CA ARG A 121 17.57 -13.98 -0.69
C ARG A 121 18.47 -12.98 -1.41
N HIS A 122 17.86 -11.91 -1.97
CA HIS A 122 18.58 -10.90 -2.76
C HIS A 122 18.80 -9.64 -1.93
N GLY A 123 20.02 -9.08 -2.01
CA GLY A 123 20.40 -7.88 -1.27
C GLY A 123 19.52 -6.68 -1.61
N ARG A 124 19.21 -6.49 -2.90
CA ARG A 124 18.32 -5.40 -3.36
C ARG A 124 16.93 -5.45 -2.72
N ASP A 125 16.33 -6.64 -2.62
CA ASP A 125 14.98 -6.80 -2.06
C ASP A 125 15.00 -6.55 -0.54
N ARG A 126 16.07 -7.02 0.12
CA ARG A 126 16.33 -6.74 1.54
C ARG A 126 16.52 -5.25 1.78
N ASP A 127 17.33 -4.56 0.99
CA ASP A 127 17.61 -3.14 1.17
C ASP A 127 16.36 -2.30 0.87
N ALA A 128 15.54 -2.68 -0.12
CA ALA A 128 14.25 -2.08 -0.36
C ALA A 128 13.30 -2.22 0.84
N TYR A 129 13.21 -3.41 1.43
CA TYR A 129 12.44 -3.66 2.64
C TYR A 129 12.93 -2.81 3.82
N VAL A 130 14.25 -2.76 4.05
CA VAL A 130 14.87 -1.99 5.15
C VAL A 130 14.58 -0.50 4.99
N VAL A 131 14.78 0.06 3.78
CA VAL A 131 14.50 1.47 3.48
C VAL A 131 13.01 1.77 3.67
N ALA A 132 12.14 0.90 3.21
CA ALA A 132 10.70 1.06 3.31
C ALA A 132 10.23 1.17 4.78
N HIS A 133 10.64 0.22 5.60
CA HIS A 133 10.24 0.20 7.01
C HIS A 133 10.90 1.32 7.82
N ALA A 134 12.16 1.64 7.55
CA ALA A 134 12.81 2.79 8.19
C ALA A 134 12.15 4.12 7.80
N ALA A 135 11.78 4.30 6.53
CA ALA A 135 11.03 5.47 6.06
C ALA A 135 9.71 5.61 6.83
N LEU A 136 8.92 4.53 6.90
CA LEU A 136 7.66 4.50 7.64
C LEU A 136 7.87 4.88 9.12
N ARG A 137 8.80 4.21 9.80
CA ARG A 137 9.07 4.46 11.23
C ARG A 137 9.50 5.90 11.49
N ASN A 138 10.36 6.46 10.64
CA ASN A 138 10.78 7.85 10.77
C ASN A 138 9.62 8.83 10.55
N MET A 139 8.78 8.60 9.54
CA MET A 139 7.63 9.47 9.31
C MET A 139 6.60 9.38 10.45
N LEU A 140 6.33 8.20 10.96
CA LEU A 140 5.49 8.02 12.15
C LEU A 140 6.13 8.68 13.39
N SER A 141 7.44 8.57 13.59
CA SER A 141 8.16 9.26 14.67
C SER A 141 7.97 10.77 14.62
N VAL A 142 8.05 11.38 13.42
CA VAL A 142 7.84 12.83 13.23
C VAL A 142 6.43 13.27 13.63
N VAL A 143 5.40 12.48 13.32
CA VAL A 143 4.01 12.87 13.63
C VAL A 143 3.59 12.52 15.05
N THR A 144 4.16 11.49 15.65
CA THR A 144 3.78 11.00 16.99
C THR A 144 4.68 11.55 18.11
N GLY A 145 5.90 11.99 17.80
CA GLY A 145 6.91 12.33 18.78
C GLY A 145 7.58 11.13 19.44
N VAL A 146 7.18 9.89 19.10
CA VAL A 146 7.78 8.67 19.60
C VAL A 146 9.01 8.33 18.78
N ARG A 147 10.11 7.89 19.40
CA ARG A 147 11.32 7.48 18.66
C ARG A 147 11.02 6.37 17.67
N ALA A 148 11.63 6.40 16.49
CA ALA A 148 11.39 5.45 15.41
C ALA A 148 11.60 3.98 15.83
N ASP A 149 12.64 3.71 16.63
CA ASP A 149 12.97 2.39 17.18
C ASP A 149 12.05 1.94 18.32
N ALA A 150 11.34 2.88 18.97
CA ALA A 150 10.39 2.62 20.05
C ALA A 150 8.92 2.53 19.60
N LEU A 151 8.64 2.72 18.32
CA LEU A 151 7.28 2.57 17.79
C LEU A 151 6.83 1.12 17.87
N ALA A 152 5.71 0.88 18.56
CA ALA A 152 5.06 -0.42 18.64
C ALA A 152 3.97 -0.53 17.55
N LEU A 153 4.34 -1.09 16.40
CA LEU A 153 3.39 -1.41 15.35
C LEU A 153 2.69 -2.73 15.68
N THR A 154 1.37 -2.75 15.59
CA THR A 154 0.56 -3.94 15.77
C THR A 154 -0.23 -4.24 14.48
N ARG A 155 -0.98 -5.34 14.44
CA ARG A 155 -1.82 -5.69 13.29
C ARG A 155 -3.28 -5.75 13.70
N GLU A 156 -4.14 -5.21 12.86
CA GLU A 156 -5.58 -5.44 12.96
C GLU A 156 -5.91 -6.92 12.69
N PRO A 157 -7.05 -7.40 13.20
CA PRO A 157 -7.55 -8.69 12.75
C PRO A 157 -7.74 -8.72 11.23
N CYS A 158 -7.36 -9.83 10.60
CA CYS A 158 -7.57 -9.99 9.16
C CYS A 158 -9.06 -9.94 8.83
N ALA A 159 -9.45 -9.13 7.87
CA ALA A 159 -10.84 -9.00 7.42
C ALA A 159 -11.44 -10.32 6.87
N GLY A 160 -10.60 -11.27 6.46
CA GLY A 160 -11.07 -12.56 5.91
C GLY A 160 -11.19 -13.67 6.95
N CYS A 161 -10.21 -13.82 7.85
CA CYS A 161 -10.17 -14.96 8.79
C CYS A 161 -10.10 -14.55 10.27
N GLY A 162 -10.05 -13.25 10.59
CA GLY A 162 -9.92 -12.76 11.97
C GLY A 162 -8.54 -12.95 12.60
N GLY A 163 -7.59 -13.58 11.91
CA GLY A 163 -6.24 -13.86 12.42
C GLY A 163 -5.39 -12.58 12.55
N PRO A 164 -4.27 -12.61 13.31
CA PRO A 164 -3.46 -11.43 13.65
C PRO A 164 -2.49 -11.02 12.51
N HIS A 165 -2.95 -11.04 11.27
CA HIS A 165 -2.17 -10.69 10.08
C HIS A 165 -2.88 -9.65 9.19
N GLY A 166 -3.78 -8.84 9.73
CA GLY A 166 -4.37 -7.71 9.03
C GLY A 166 -3.37 -6.57 8.78
N ARG A 167 -3.86 -5.41 8.37
CA ARG A 167 -2.97 -4.26 8.10
C ARG A 167 -2.24 -3.82 9.35
N PRO A 168 -1.00 -3.31 9.23
CA PRO A 168 -0.28 -2.74 10.36
C PRO A 168 -0.95 -1.44 10.81
N VAL A 169 -0.96 -1.21 12.13
CA VAL A 169 -1.51 -0.02 12.78
C VAL A 169 -0.62 0.45 13.91
N LEU A 170 -0.71 1.73 14.23
CA LEU A 170 -0.12 2.34 15.41
C LEU A 170 -1.24 2.72 16.38
N SER A 171 -1.44 1.88 17.39
CA SER A 171 -2.56 2.03 18.33
C SER A 171 -2.56 3.39 19.02
N ALA A 172 -3.76 3.94 19.27
CA ALA A 172 -4.01 5.20 19.97
C ALA A 172 -3.35 6.47 19.37
N SER A 173 -2.78 6.40 18.15
CA SER A 173 -2.12 7.56 17.54
C SER A 173 -3.07 8.47 16.74
N GLY A 174 -4.24 7.98 16.32
CA GLY A 174 -5.13 8.67 15.39
C GLY A 174 -4.53 8.86 13.99
N VAL A 175 -3.35 8.26 13.71
CA VAL A 175 -2.67 8.34 12.42
C VAL A 175 -2.83 7.01 11.69
N HIS A 176 -3.42 7.07 10.50
CA HIS A 176 -3.45 5.97 9.56
C HIS A 176 -2.25 6.07 8.62
N PHE A 177 -1.72 4.94 8.21
CA PHE A 177 -0.59 4.89 7.29
C PHE A 177 -0.68 3.71 6.34
N SER A 178 0.04 3.83 5.24
CA SER A 178 0.25 2.75 4.28
C SER A 178 1.63 2.84 3.67
N LEU A 179 2.16 1.70 3.28
CA LEU A 179 3.48 1.52 2.73
C LEU A 179 3.39 0.63 1.48
N SER A 180 4.10 1.02 0.42
CA SER A 180 4.36 0.18 -0.74
C SER A 180 5.78 0.37 -1.23
N HIS A 181 6.36 -0.67 -1.84
CA HIS A 181 7.64 -0.57 -2.53
C HIS A 181 7.70 -1.53 -3.70
N SER A 182 8.27 -1.08 -4.81
CA SER A 182 8.51 -1.89 -6.00
C SER A 182 9.79 -1.41 -6.70
N GLY A 183 10.58 -2.34 -7.23
CA GLY A 183 11.86 -2.02 -7.84
C GLY A 183 12.79 -1.31 -6.87
N GLY A 184 13.07 -0.06 -7.14
CA GLY A 184 13.90 0.81 -6.29
C GLY A 184 13.15 1.94 -5.61
N LEU A 185 11.80 1.97 -5.66
CA LEU A 185 10.98 3.02 -5.04
C LEU A 185 10.27 2.52 -3.79
N VAL A 186 10.13 3.43 -2.84
CA VAL A 186 9.36 3.29 -1.61
C VAL A 186 8.36 4.44 -1.53
N LEU A 187 7.09 4.14 -1.30
CA LEU A 187 6.03 5.12 -1.14
C LEU A 187 5.35 4.92 0.22
N VAL A 188 5.31 5.99 1.02
CA VAL A 188 4.64 6.03 2.33
C VAL A 188 3.53 7.05 2.30
N ALA A 189 2.37 6.71 2.84
CA ALA A 189 1.27 7.64 3.10
C ALA A 189 0.96 7.73 4.58
N LEU A 190 0.66 8.95 5.05
CA LEU A 190 0.10 9.24 6.37
C LEU A 190 -1.19 10.04 6.21
N ALA A 191 -2.22 9.71 6.97
CA ALA A 191 -3.51 10.42 6.94
C ALA A 191 -4.23 10.33 8.29
N PRO A 192 -5.17 11.26 8.59
CA PRO A 192 -6.04 11.17 9.77
C PRO A 192 -7.18 10.16 9.59
N ALA A 193 -7.33 9.57 8.40
CA ALA A 193 -8.36 8.60 8.04
C ALA A 193 -7.74 7.39 7.31
N PRO A 194 -8.44 6.26 7.18
CA PRO A 194 -7.95 5.09 6.48
C PRO A 194 -7.37 5.42 5.10
N VAL A 195 -6.14 4.97 4.86
CA VAL A 195 -5.37 5.27 3.66
C VAL A 195 -4.64 4.02 3.17
N GLY A 196 -4.52 3.89 1.86
CA GLY A 196 -3.67 2.89 1.23
C GLY A 196 -2.88 3.50 0.07
N VAL A 197 -1.67 3.05 -0.14
CA VAL A 197 -0.84 3.40 -1.30
C VAL A 197 -0.32 2.17 -1.99
N ASP A 198 -0.12 2.31 -3.29
CA ASP A 198 0.58 1.32 -4.08
C ASP A 198 1.48 1.98 -5.13
N VAL A 199 2.66 1.37 -5.36
CA VAL A 199 3.61 1.76 -6.39
C VAL A 199 4.15 0.50 -7.05
N GLU A 200 4.17 0.47 -8.40
CA GLU A 200 4.65 -0.67 -9.17
C GLU A 200 5.47 -0.22 -10.38
N GLU A 201 6.45 -1.03 -10.75
CA GLU A 201 7.08 -0.94 -12.08
C GLU A 201 6.04 -1.26 -13.15
N LEU A 202 6.20 -0.66 -14.34
CA LEU A 202 5.33 -0.99 -15.47
C LEU A 202 5.35 -2.49 -15.74
N ALA A 203 4.18 -3.10 -15.70
CA ALA A 203 4.02 -4.53 -15.91
C ALA A 203 4.51 -4.94 -17.30
N THR A 204 5.14 -6.10 -17.40
CA THR A 204 5.37 -6.75 -18.69
C THR A 204 4.07 -7.32 -19.24
N VAL A 205 4.02 -7.59 -20.54
CA VAL A 205 2.86 -8.28 -21.16
C VAL A 205 2.56 -9.60 -20.46
N LYS A 206 3.58 -10.35 -20.07
CA LYS A 206 3.43 -11.63 -19.37
C LYS A 206 2.72 -11.45 -18.02
N VAL A 207 3.16 -10.47 -17.24
CA VAL A 207 2.54 -10.13 -15.94
C VAL A 207 1.08 -9.71 -16.12
N MET A 208 0.82 -8.80 -17.06
CA MET A 208 -0.53 -8.36 -17.38
C MET A 208 -1.44 -9.55 -17.71
N LEU A 209 -1.02 -10.46 -18.58
CA LEU A 209 -1.81 -11.63 -18.98
C LEU A 209 -2.10 -12.58 -17.81
N SER A 210 -1.16 -12.75 -16.88
CA SER A 210 -1.32 -13.63 -15.72
C SER A 210 -2.27 -13.04 -14.64
N ALA A 211 -2.43 -11.72 -14.58
CA ALA A 211 -3.19 -11.04 -13.55
C ALA A 211 -4.45 -10.32 -14.07
N GLN A 212 -4.75 -10.40 -15.37
CA GLN A 212 -5.91 -9.69 -15.96
C GLN A 212 -7.27 -10.13 -15.39
N SER A 213 -7.38 -11.34 -14.83
CA SER A 213 -8.60 -11.82 -14.16
C SER A 213 -8.93 -11.05 -12.86
N ALA A 214 -7.97 -10.31 -12.32
CA ALA A 214 -8.18 -9.43 -11.17
C ALA A 214 -8.82 -8.07 -11.55
N LEU A 215 -8.98 -7.79 -12.84
CA LEU A 215 -9.63 -6.57 -13.30
C LEU A 215 -11.16 -6.68 -13.26
N HIS A 216 -11.82 -5.57 -12.99
CA HIS A 216 -13.26 -5.45 -13.20
C HIS A 216 -13.56 -5.68 -14.68
N ARG A 217 -14.74 -6.24 -15.01
CA ARG A 217 -15.14 -6.54 -16.39
C ARG A 217 -14.98 -5.33 -17.32
N ALA A 218 -15.43 -4.15 -16.89
CA ALA A 218 -15.32 -2.93 -17.69
C ALA A 218 -13.86 -2.54 -17.95
N GLU A 219 -12.96 -2.71 -16.97
CA GLU A 219 -11.51 -2.46 -17.13
C GLU A 219 -10.87 -3.43 -18.13
N ALA A 220 -11.26 -4.70 -18.10
CA ALA A 220 -10.80 -5.68 -19.09
C ALA A 220 -11.27 -5.32 -20.50
N GLU A 221 -12.50 -4.85 -20.65
CA GLU A 221 -13.05 -4.37 -21.92
C GLU A 221 -12.34 -3.09 -22.41
N GLU A 222 -12.02 -2.15 -21.51
CA GLU A 222 -11.23 -0.95 -21.82
C GLU A 222 -9.83 -1.35 -22.33
N LEU A 223 -9.13 -2.25 -21.64
CA LEU A 223 -7.83 -2.74 -22.07
C LEU A 223 -7.89 -3.40 -23.47
N ALA A 224 -8.92 -4.19 -23.73
CA ALA A 224 -9.09 -4.86 -25.02
C ALA A 224 -9.21 -3.88 -26.19
N ARG A 225 -9.78 -2.68 -25.96
CA ARG A 225 -9.90 -1.62 -26.97
C ARG A 225 -8.61 -0.84 -27.23
N LEU A 226 -7.62 -0.93 -26.31
CA LEU A 226 -6.34 -0.23 -26.47
C LEU A 226 -5.41 -0.96 -27.45
N PRO A 227 -4.54 -0.22 -28.16
CA PRO A 227 -3.42 -0.81 -28.88
C PRO A 227 -2.55 -1.65 -27.93
N ALA A 228 -1.97 -2.74 -28.44
CA ALA A 228 -1.21 -3.70 -27.64
C ALA A 228 -0.09 -3.04 -26.81
N TYR A 229 0.60 -2.04 -27.35
CA TYR A 229 1.69 -1.32 -26.66
C TYR A 229 1.20 -0.47 -25.48
N GLY A 230 -0.06 -0.05 -25.45
CA GLY A 230 -0.64 0.77 -24.37
C GLY A 230 -1.23 -0.05 -23.23
N ARG A 231 -1.49 -1.34 -23.45
CA ARG A 231 -2.19 -2.21 -22.49
C ARG A 231 -1.41 -2.41 -21.19
N PRO A 232 -0.08 -2.68 -21.19
CA PRO A 232 0.67 -2.88 -19.95
C PRO A 232 0.60 -1.68 -19.01
N ALA A 233 0.75 -0.46 -19.53
CA ALA A 233 0.68 0.75 -18.72
C ALA A 233 -0.74 1.01 -18.18
N ALA A 234 -1.78 0.77 -18.98
CA ALA A 234 -3.18 0.90 -18.57
C ALA A 234 -3.55 -0.17 -17.51
N PHE A 235 -3.07 -1.40 -17.67
CA PHE A 235 -3.20 -2.46 -16.67
C PHE A 235 -2.54 -2.06 -15.35
N THR A 236 -1.28 -1.59 -15.39
CA THR A 236 -0.56 -1.22 -14.16
C THR A 236 -1.25 -0.09 -13.43
N ARG A 237 -1.83 0.91 -14.15
CA ARG A 237 -2.66 1.96 -13.51
C ARG A 237 -3.87 1.39 -12.77
N ALA A 238 -4.65 0.53 -13.42
CA ALA A 238 -5.78 -0.10 -12.77
C ALA A 238 -5.36 -0.94 -11.55
N TRP A 239 -4.27 -1.68 -11.68
CA TRP A 239 -3.73 -2.53 -10.63
C TRP A 239 -3.32 -1.73 -9.38
N VAL A 240 -2.47 -0.70 -9.52
CA VAL A 240 -2.05 0.12 -8.37
C VAL A 240 -3.20 0.86 -7.70
N ARG A 241 -4.21 1.29 -8.48
CA ARG A 241 -5.43 1.90 -7.93
C ARG A 241 -6.21 0.92 -7.07
N LYS A 242 -6.37 -0.34 -7.53
CA LYS A 242 -7.04 -1.41 -6.79
C LYS A 242 -6.29 -1.75 -5.51
N GLU A 243 -4.98 -1.99 -5.61
CA GLU A 243 -4.14 -2.30 -4.45
C GLU A 243 -4.17 -1.15 -3.42
N ALA A 244 -4.05 0.11 -3.85
CA ALA A 244 -4.15 1.25 -2.96
C ALA A 244 -5.51 1.30 -2.25
N TYR A 245 -6.61 1.08 -2.98
CA TYR A 245 -7.95 1.04 -2.39
C TYR A 245 -8.12 -0.11 -1.40
N LEU A 246 -7.70 -1.33 -1.76
CA LEU A 246 -7.81 -2.52 -0.91
C LEU A 246 -6.93 -2.43 0.35
N LYS A 247 -5.75 -1.82 0.24
CA LYS A 247 -4.90 -1.48 1.40
C LYS A 247 -5.59 -0.48 2.32
N GLY A 248 -6.22 0.55 1.75
CA GLY A 248 -7.02 1.53 2.50
C GLY A 248 -8.20 0.89 3.24
N LEU A 249 -8.91 -0.04 2.60
CA LEU A 249 -9.96 -0.83 3.22
C LEU A 249 -9.44 -1.77 4.34
N GLY A 250 -8.15 -2.13 4.31
CA GLY A 250 -7.58 -3.11 5.23
C GLY A 250 -7.91 -4.57 4.87
N THR A 251 -8.52 -4.81 3.72
CA THR A 251 -8.91 -6.15 3.27
C THR A 251 -7.82 -6.85 2.48
N GLY A 252 -6.92 -6.08 1.85
CA GLY A 252 -5.97 -6.62 0.90
C GLY A 252 -6.65 -7.49 -0.16
N LEU A 253 -5.93 -8.47 -0.69
CA LEU A 253 -6.43 -9.39 -1.73
C LEU A 253 -7.42 -10.47 -1.23
N VAL A 254 -7.77 -10.48 0.05
CA VAL A 254 -8.90 -11.29 0.55
C VAL A 254 -10.21 -10.82 -0.09
N ARG A 255 -10.34 -9.51 -0.33
CA ARG A 255 -11.39 -8.96 -1.19
C ARG A 255 -10.97 -9.13 -2.66
N ASN A 256 -11.85 -9.74 -3.45
CA ASN A 256 -11.60 -9.89 -4.89
C ASN A 256 -11.47 -8.51 -5.57
N PRO A 257 -10.30 -8.18 -6.17
CA PRO A 257 -10.09 -6.89 -6.84
C PRO A 257 -11.04 -6.63 -8.03
N ALA A 258 -11.56 -7.68 -8.64
CA ALA A 258 -12.50 -7.56 -9.77
C ALA A 258 -13.88 -6.98 -9.40
N LEU A 259 -14.18 -6.85 -8.10
CA LEU A 259 -15.45 -6.27 -7.64
C LEU A 259 -15.52 -4.75 -7.79
N ASP A 260 -14.37 -4.07 -7.81
CA ASP A 260 -14.31 -2.61 -7.76
C ASP A 260 -13.78 -2.06 -9.09
N TYR A 261 -14.52 -1.13 -9.72
CA TYR A 261 -14.08 -0.43 -10.92
C TYR A 261 -13.34 0.86 -10.52
N LEU A 262 -12.10 1.01 -10.99
CA LEU A 262 -11.24 2.17 -10.71
C LEU A 262 -10.69 2.83 -11.99
N GLY A 263 -10.97 2.21 -13.14
CA GLY A 263 -10.63 2.68 -14.47
C GLY A 263 -9.18 2.44 -14.88
N THR A 264 -8.98 2.18 -16.16
CA THR A 264 -7.66 1.99 -16.79
C THR A 264 -7.13 3.27 -17.44
N GLY A 265 -7.99 4.28 -17.59
CA GLY A 265 -7.71 5.55 -18.25
C GLY A 265 -6.80 6.50 -17.46
N PRO A 266 -6.53 7.71 -17.99
CA PRO A 266 -5.63 8.68 -17.38
C PRO A 266 -6.15 9.27 -16.05
N SER A 267 -7.45 9.18 -15.81
CA SER A 267 -8.06 9.63 -14.54
C SER A 267 -8.68 8.45 -13.82
N PRO A 268 -8.44 8.31 -12.51
CA PRO A 268 -9.09 7.27 -11.70
C PRO A 268 -10.58 7.56 -11.50
N THR A 269 -11.33 6.50 -11.22
CA THR A 269 -12.72 6.58 -10.77
C THR A 269 -12.78 6.26 -9.28
N ASP A 270 -13.55 7.04 -8.53
CA ASP A 270 -13.74 6.76 -7.10
C ASP A 270 -14.64 5.51 -6.94
N PRO A 271 -14.21 4.48 -6.19
CA PRO A 271 -14.86 3.16 -6.21
C PRO A 271 -16.17 3.12 -5.44
N ALA A 272 -16.35 3.98 -4.45
CA ALA A 272 -17.52 4.01 -3.59
C ALA A 272 -17.65 5.38 -2.87
N PRO A 273 -18.85 5.77 -2.41
CA PRO A 273 -19.04 6.94 -1.57
C PRO A 273 -18.10 6.90 -0.34
N GLY A 274 -17.51 8.03 0.01
CA GLY A 274 -16.58 8.15 1.13
C GLY A 274 -15.16 7.63 0.83
N TRP A 275 -14.84 7.29 -0.41
CA TRP A 275 -13.49 6.93 -0.85
C TRP A 275 -13.07 7.75 -2.07
N ALA A 276 -11.85 8.23 -2.05
CA ALA A 276 -11.21 8.87 -3.20
C ALA A 276 -9.96 8.09 -3.59
N VAL A 277 -9.81 7.81 -4.89
CA VAL A 277 -8.58 7.25 -5.44
C VAL A 277 -7.92 8.27 -6.35
N ARG A 278 -6.62 8.49 -6.18
CA ARG A 278 -5.85 9.46 -6.96
C ARG A 278 -4.53 8.85 -7.40
N ASP A 279 -4.10 9.20 -8.61
CA ASP A 279 -2.76 8.83 -9.07
C ASP A 279 -1.70 9.65 -8.33
N VAL A 280 -0.55 9.04 -8.07
CA VAL A 280 0.62 9.69 -7.46
C VAL A 280 1.70 9.87 -8.52
N LEU A 281 2.29 11.07 -8.58
CA LEU A 281 3.40 11.36 -9.49
C LEU A 281 4.66 10.62 -9.02
N VAL A 282 5.16 9.76 -9.87
CA VAL A 282 6.37 8.97 -9.63
C VAL A 282 7.28 9.01 -10.87
N PRO A 283 8.56 8.65 -10.75
CA PRO A 283 9.48 8.60 -11.88
C PRO A 283 8.98 7.72 -13.03
N SER A 284 9.47 8.00 -14.25
CA SER A 284 9.19 7.20 -15.44
C SER A 284 9.55 5.73 -15.20
N GLY A 285 8.77 4.82 -15.76
CA GLY A 285 8.90 3.38 -15.53
C GLY A 285 8.06 2.87 -14.36
N TYR A 286 7.45 3.75 -13.56
CA TYR A 286 6.60 3.40 -12.43
C TYR A 286 5.20 4.01 -12.57
N VAL A 287 4.27 3.41 -11.86
CA VAL A 287 2.91 3.92 -11.65
C VAL A 287 2.57 3.80 -10.16
N ALA A 288 1.85 4.78 -9.61
CA ALA A 288 1.45 4.74 -8.22
C ALA A 288 0.08 5.38 -8.00
N ALA A 289 -0.59 4.94 -6.95
CA ALA A 289 -1.87 5.49 -6.53
C ALA A 289 -2.01 5.55 -5.01
N VAL A 290 -2.93 6.39 -4.55
CA VAL A 290 -3.40 6.46 -3.17
C VAL A 290 -4.91 6.33 -3.13
N GLY A 291 -5.42 5.50 -2.21
CA GLY A 291 -6.82 5.43 -1.81
C GLY A 291 -6.99 6.03 -0.42
N LEU A 292 -7.90 6.99 -0.28
CA LEU A 292 -8.13 7.71 0.97
C LEU A 292 -9.62 7.69 1.32
N ARG A 293 -9.94 7.40 2.57
CA ARG A 293 -11.30 7.60 3.10
C ARG A 293 -11.54 9.09 3.33
N THR A 294 -12.62 9.63 2.74
CA THR A 294 -12.91 11.07 2.74
C THR A 294 -14.01 11.48 3.71
N CYS A 295 -14.82 10.56 4.19
CA CYS A 295 -15.86 10.78 5.21
C CYS A 295 -16.23 9.47 5.88
#